data_faa235cf2eaf20e6ab5ec264ec4945be
#
_entry.id   faa235cf2eaf20e6ab5ec264ec4945be
#
_cell.length_a   1.000
_cell.length_b   1.000
_cell.length_c   1.000
_cell.angle_alpha   90.00
_cell.angle_beta   90.00
_cell.angle_gamma   90.00
#
_symmetry.space_group_name_H-M   'P 1'
#
loop_
_entity.id
_entity.type
_entity.pdbx_description
1 polymer ?
#
loop_
_entity_poly.entity_id
_entity_poly.type
_entity_poly.pdbx_seq_one_letter_code
_entity_poly.pdbx_strand_id
1 'polypeptide(L)'
;MHIVFFADQHAESLGGAQVSMRLQRTYLERAGHTVTIVAPRMHSARGGDAAADPGYIDLPSIPITADREYSLTWPGRRTDRFLDRAMTRRPPVDLVHVQADFWGAFIGHRFAHRHGIPAVHTMHNRVDVGIAAVTPLHRPVLGALNLWRRTALRGIGPQPRGADGWAYLAGVAAESRAVTAPSGHFARRLEQHGVFGSVDVIWNGIDDEVREQVLAAAPTERAP
;
A
#
# COMPACT_ATOMS: atom_id res chain seq x y z
N MET A 1 17.60 2.45 9.95
CA MET A 1 16.53 3.36 9.48
C MET A 1 15.20 2.91 10.05
N HIS A 2 14.28 3.84 10.31
CA HIS A 2 12.89 3.52 10.61
C HIS A 2 12.04 3.77 9.37
N ILE A 3 11.48 2.71 8.81
CA ILE A 3 10.68 2.71 7.59
C ILE A 3 9.21 2.48 7.97
N VAL A 4 8.32 3.33 7.49
CA VAL A 4 6.89 3.21 7.77
C VAL A 4 6.13 2.83 6.51
N PHE A 5 5.52 1.65 6.51
CA PHE A 5 4.65 1.18 5.43
C PHE A 5 3.23 1.69 5.63
N PHE A 6 2.61 2.15 4.56
CA PHE A 6 1.19 2.50 4.53
C PHE A 6 0.44 1.60 3.58
N ALA A 7 -0.61 0.96 4.06
CA ALA A 7 -1.39 -0.03 3.32
C ALA A 7 -2.88 0.31 3.29
N ASP A 8 -3.57 -0.14 2.23
CA ASP A 8 -5.02 -0.03 2.12
C ASP A 8 -5.74 -1.04 3.01
N GLN A 9 -5.12 -2.17 3.26
CA GLN A 9 -5.65 -3.25 4.10
C GLN A 9 -4.58 -3.73 5.07
N HIS A 10 -5.01 -4.34 6.17
CA HIS A 10 -4.09 -4.87 7.17
C HIS A 10 -3.19 -5.95 6.54
N ALA A 11 -1.90 -5.97 6.93
CA ALA A 11 -0.93 -6.89 6.33
C ALA A 11 -1.23 -8.38 6.63
N GLU A 12 -2.00 -8.67 7.66
CA GLU A 12 -2.46 -10.03 7.99
C GLU A 12 -3.72 -10.45 7.23
N SER A 13 -4.35 -9.56 6.44
CA SER A 13 -5.44 -9.93 5.56
C SER A 13 -4.92 -10.72 4.33
N LEU A 14 -5.84 -11.39 3.63
CA LEU A 14 -5.48 -12.17 2.44
C LEU A 14 -5.14 -11.25 1.26
N GLY A 15 -4.08 -11.57 0.54
CA GLY A 15 -3.71 -10.87 -0.70
C GLY A 15 -2.22 -10.87 -1.00
N GLY A 16 -1.88 -10.71 -2.27
CA GLY A 16 -0.48 -10.73 -2.74
C GLY A 16 0.33 -9.54 -2.23
N ALA A 17 -0.26 -8.35 -2.17
CA ALA A 17 0.41 -7.16 -1.63
C ALA A 17 0.72 -7.33 -0.13
N GLN A 18 -0.18 -7.95 0.62
CA GLN A 18 -0.01 -8.24 2.05
C GLN A 18 1.13 -9.22 2.31
N VAL A 19 1.20 -10.30 1.53
CA VAL A 19 2.32 -11.25 1.58
C VAL A 19 3.64 -10.53 1.27
N SER A 20 3.67 -9.70 0.21
CA SER A 20 4.85 -8.92 -0.16
C SER A 20 5.28 -7.98 0.97
N MET A 21 4.35 -7.28 1.62
CA MET A 21 4.66 -6.40 2.74
C MET A 21 5.25 -7.13 3.93
N ARG A 22 4.68 -8.29 4.31
CA ARG A 22 5.23 -9.10 5.42
C ARG A 22 6.65 -9.57 5.13
N LEU A 23 6.89 -10.07 3.91
CA LEU A 23 8.23 -10.47 3.48
C LEU A 23 9.21 -9.29 3.49
N GLN A 24 8.82 -8.14 2.91
CA GLN A 24 9.66 -6.94 2.93
C GLN A 24 9.96 -6.50 4.37
N ARG A 25 8.97 -6.50 5.28
CA ARG A 25 9.20 -6.23 6.70
C ARG A 25 10.25 -7.17 7.28
N THR A 26 10.06 -8.49 7.13
CA THR A 26 10.98 -9.51 7.66
C THR A 26 12.42 -9.29 7.18
N TYR A 27 12.62 -9.07 5.89
CA TYR A 27 13.96 -8.88 5.35
C TYR A 27 14.58 -7.54 5.73
N LEU A 28 13.81 -6.46 5.81
CA LEU A 28 14.31 -5.17 6.30
C LEU A 28 14.68 -5.22 7.77
N GLU A 29 13.91 -5.91 8.61
CA GLU A 29 14.24 -6.11 10.02
C GLU A 29 15.48 -7.00 10.19
N ARG A 30 15.66 -8.06 9.40
CA ARG A 30 16.91 -8.86 9.33
C ARG A 30 18.11 -8.02 8.89
N ALA A 31 17.89 -7.00 8.06
CA ALA A 31 18.94 -6.05 7.64
C ALA A 31 19.21 -4.94 8.69
N GLY A 32 18.61 -5.01 9.87
CA GLY A 32 18.82 -4.06 10.97
C GLY A 32 18.00 -2.78 10.89
N HIS A 33 16.95 -2.76 10.08
CA HIS A 33 16.00 -1.64 10.01
C HIS A 33 14.82 -1.85 10.97
N THR A 34 14.18 -0.78 11.39
CA THR A 34 12.90 -0.83 12.10
C THR A 34 11.77 -0.63 11.08
N VAL A 35 10.77 -1.49 11.11
CA VAL A 35 9.61 -1.36 10.22
C VAL A 35 8.33 -1.20 11.05
N THR A 36 7.53 -0.20 10.69
CA THR A 36 6.18 -0.02 11.22
C THR A 36 5.18 -0.11 10.07
N ILE A 37 4.15 -0.93 10.21
CA ILE A 37 3.07 -1.02 9.23
C ILE A 37 1.85 -0.28 9.75
N VAL A 38 1.38 0.69 8.98
CA VAL A 38 0.18 1.49 9.25
C VAL A 38 -0.92 1.04 8.30
N ALA A 39 -2.00 0.51 8.83
CA ALA A 39 -3.11 -0.02 8.04
C ALA A 39 -4.45 0.21 8.74
N PRO A 40 -5.59 0.13 8.04
CA PRO A 40 -6.89 0.03 8.68
C PRO A 40 -6.94 -1.17 9.63
N ARG A 41 -7.50 -0.98 10.81
CA ARG A 41 -7.74 -2.09 11.74
C ARG A 41 -8.57 -3.17 11.07
N MET A 42 -8.15 -4.42 11.23
CA MET A 42 -8.93 -5.59 10.82
C MET A 42 -9.95 -5.94 11.91
N HIS A 43 -11.19 -6.20 11.52
CA HIS A 43 -12.29 -6.47 12.45
C HIS A 43 -12.72 -7.95 12.49
N SER A 44 -12.05 -8.80 11.71
CA SER A 44 -12.22 -10.26 11.77
C SER A 44 -11.47 -10.86 12.96
N ALA A 45 -11.71 -12.16 13.23
CA ALA A 45 -11.04 -12.88 14.33
C ALA A 45 -9.50 -12.87 14.21
N ARG A 46 -8.96 -12.87 12.99
CA ARG A 46 -7.50 -12.76 12.74
C ARG A 46 -6.89 -11.44 13.22
N GLY A 47 -7.69 -10.37 13.31
CA GLY A 47 -7.22 -9.07 13.79
C GLY A 47 -6.85 -9.03 15.27
N GLY A 48 -7.31 -9.99 16.07
CA GLY A 48 -7.00 -10.07 17.49
C GLY A 48 -5.52 -10.36 17.77
N ASP A 49 -4.95 -11.28 17.03
CA ASP A 49 -3.54 -11.68 17.20
C ASP A 49 -2.58 -10.58 16.67
N ALA A 50 -2.94 -9.94 15.57
CA ALA A 50 -2.15 -8.86 14.98
C ALA A 50 -2.11 -7.60 15.86
N ALA A 51 -3.15 -7.31 16.64
CA ALA A 51 -3.19 -6.16 17.54
C ALA A 51 -2.14 -6.19 18.64
N ALA A 52 -1.54 -7.36 18.93
CA ALA A 52 -0.48 -7.53 19.93
C ALA A 52 0.93 -7.21 19.37
N ASP A 53 1.11 -7.15 18.04
CA ASP A 53 2.40 -6.87 17.43
C ASP A 53 2.71 -5.36 17.50
N PRO A 54 3.77 -4.96 18.22
CA PRO A 54 4.16 -3.54 18.29
C PRO A 54 4.61 -2.94 16.96
N GLY A 55 4.87 -3.75 15.95
CA GLY A 55 5.18 -3.31 14.59
C GLY A 55 3.99 -2.73 13.82
N TYR A 56 2.75 -2.89 14.32
CA TYR A 56 1.55 -2.36 13.67
C TYR A 56 1.04 -1.07 14.33
N ILE A 57 0.42 -0.23 13.52
CA ILE A 57 -0.47 0.87 13.94
C ILE A 57 -1.82 0.65 13.25
N ASP A 58 -2.78 0.19 14.01
CA ASP A 58 -4.15 0.00 13.56
C ASP A 58 -4.90 1.33 13.54
N LEU A 59 -5.17 1.82 12.34
CA LEU A 59 -5.96 3.03 12.15
C LEU A 59 -7.44 2.78 12.48
N PRO A 60 -8.14 3.75 13.07
CA PRO A 60 -9.59 3.69 13.20
C PRO A 60 -10.24 3.47 11.84
N SER A 61 -11.06 2.46 11.72
CA SER A 61 -11.61 1.98 10.44
C SER A 61 -13.02 1.45 10.58
N ILE A 62 -13.70 1.33 9.46
CA ILE A 62 -15.00 0.66 9.32
C ILE A 62 -14.85 -0.55 8.41
N PRO A 63 -15.41 -1.71 8.77
CA PRO A 63 -15.38 -2.89 7.91
C PRO A 63 -16.23 -2.64 6.66
N ILE A 64 -15.73 -3.06 5.49
CA ILE A 64 -16.39 -2.89 4.19
C ILE A 64 -16.77 -4.23 3.55
N THR A 65 -16.40 -5.35 4.14
CA THR A 65 -16.77 -6.71 3.71
C THR A 65 -17.54 -7.44 4.79
N ALA A 66 -18.35 -8.43 4.39
CA ALA A 66 -19.21 -9.19 5.32
C ALA A 66 -18.40 -10.01 6.33
N ASP A 67 -17.25 -10.54 5.93
CA ASP A 67 -16.30 -11.26 6.80
C ASP A 67 -15.49 -10.32 7.72
N ARG A 68 -15.66 -8.99 7.55
CA ARG A 68 -14.99 -7.94 8.31
C ARG A 68 -13.45 -7.97 8.20
N GLU A 69 -12.91 -8.61 7.19
CA GLU A 69 -11.48 -8.70 6.94
C GLU A 69 -10.94 -7.41 6.34
N TYR A 70 -11.66 -6.85 5.37
CA TYR A 70 -11.26 -5.59 4.73
C TYR A 70 -11.98 -4.40 5.35
N SER A 71 -11.23 -3.34 5.54
CA SER A 71 -11.69 -2.14 6.23
C SER A 71 -11.24 -0.86 5.52
N LEU A 72 -12.00 0.21 5.71
CA LEU A 72 -11.70 1.53 5.19
C LEU A 72 -11.37 2.49 6.32
N THR A 73 -10.27 3.20 6.19
CA THR A 73 -9.93 4.36 7.03
C THR A 73 -10.11 5.64 6.23
N TRP A 74 -10.88 6.57 6.74
CA TRP A 74 -11.10 7.85 6.07
C TRP A 74 -9.87 8.75 6.20
N PRO A 75 -9.23 9.20 5.08
CA PRO A 75 -8.11 10.15 5.13
C PRO A 75 -8.60 11.52 5.56
N GLY A 76 -7.91 12.16 6.50
CA GLY A 76 -8.26 13.48 6.97
C GLY A 76 -7.68 13.81 8.35
N ARG A 77 -8.00 15.00 8.86
CA ARG A 77 -7.41 15.56 10.09
C ARG A 77 -7.55 14.67 11.34
N ARG A 78 -8.60 13.84 11.43
CA ARG A 78 -8.77 12.90 12.56
C ARG A 78 -7.74 11.79 12.51
N THR A 79 -7.61 11.17 11.34
CA THR A 79 -6.62 10.12 11.07
C THR A 79 -5.20 10.67 11.18
N ASP A 80 -4.96 11.88 10.66
CA ASP A 80 -3.67 12.56 10.78
C ASP A 80 -3.26 12.71 12.26
N ARG A 81 -4.13 13.26 13.10
CA ARG A 81 -3.86 13.44 14.54
C ARG A 81 -3.69 12.13 15.29
N PHE A 82 -4.47 11.10 14.94
CA PHE A 82 -4.33 9.78 15.54
C PHE A 82 -2.95 9.21 15.23
N LEU A 83 -2.56 9.24 13.97
CA LEU A 83 -1.28 8.72 13.51
C LEU A 83 -0.10 9.50 14.12
N ASP A 84 -0.16 10.83 14.13
CA ASP A 84 0.88 11.67 14.73
C ASP A 84 1.08 11.32 16.22
N ARG A 85 0.00 11.11 16.98
CA ARG A 85 0.09 10.66 18.39
C ARG A 85 0.67 9.25 18.53
N ALA A 86 0.29 8.33 17.65
CA ALA A 86 0.82 6.96 17.70
C ALA A 86 2.33 6.93 17.39
N MET A 87 2.78 7.83 16.51
CA MET A 87 4.19 7.95 16.13
C MET A 87 5.08 8.61 17.20
N THR A 88 4.53 9.42 18.13
CA THR A 88 5.35 10.07 19.19
C THR A 88 6.08 9.07 20.10
N ARG A 89 5.63 7.83 20.18
CA ARG A 89 6.24 6.76 20.99
C ARG A 89 7.21 5.89 20.21
N ARG A 90 7.52 6.25 18.96
CA ARG A 90 8.37 5.48 18.05
C ARG A 90 9.62 6.28 17.67
N PRO A 91 10.67 5.62 17.19
CA PRO A 91 11.84 6.32 16.64
C PRO A 91 11.43 7.31 15.52
N PRO A 92 12.24 8.34 15.26
CA PRO A 92 12.05 9.21 14.10
C PRO A 92 11.94 8.38 12.82
N VAL A 93 11.04 8.79 11.92
CA VAL A 93 10.81 8.10 10.64
C VAL A 93 11.77 8.64 9.59
N ASP A 94 12.53 7.75 8.97
CA ASP A 94 13.47 8.10 7.91
C ASP A 94 12.85 8.00 6.51
N LEU A 95 11.89 7.08 6.33
CA LEU A 95 11.27 6.79 5.03
C LEU A 95 9.81 6.37 5.19
N VAL A 96 8.96 6.92 4.36
CA VAL A 96 7.59 6.43 4.14
C VAL A 96 7.57 5.54 2.90
N HIS A 97 7.10 4.32 3.06
CA HIS A 97 6.87 3.41 1.94
C HIS A 97 5.37 3.17 1.76
N VAL A 98 4.80 3.76 0.73
CA VAL A 98 3.39 3.59 0.38
C VAL A 98 3.23 2.28 -0.39
N GLN A 99 2.48 1.34 0.19
CA GLN A 99 2.15 0.02 -0.37
C GLN A 99 0.63 -0.07 -0.63
N ALA A 100 0.07 1.01 -1.12
CA ALA A 100 -1.37 1.22 -1.23
C ALA A 100 -1.69 2.04 -2.47
N ASP A 101 -2.86 1.84 -3.03
CA ASP A 101 -3.33 2.59 -4.21
C ASP A 101 -4.55 3.48 -3.91
N PHE A 102 -5.14 3.40 -2.69
CA PHE A 102 -6.36 4.12 -2.30
C PHE A 102 -6.15 4.95 -1.02
N TRP A 103 -6.96 4.74 -0.01
CA TRP A 103 -6.93 5.53 1.23
C TRP A 103 -5.63 5.43 2.01
N GLY A 104 -5.00 4.26 2.02
CA GLY A 104 -3.67 4.08 2.61
C GLY A 104 -2.62 4.95 1.94
N ALA A 105 -2.69 5.06 0.62
CA ALA A 105 -1.81 5.95 -0.15
C ALA A 105 -2.05 7.43 0.21
N PHE A 106 -3.32 7.85 0.31
CA PHE A 106 -3.62 9.23 0.71
C PHE A 106 -3.10 9.54 2.12
N ILE A 107 -3.28 8.61 3.06
CA ILE A 107 -2.82 8.78 4.45
C ILE A 107 -1.30 8.82 4.49
N GLY A 108 -0.61 7.92 3.77
CA GLY A 108 0.84 7.85 3.70
C GLY A 108 1.47 9.12 3.12
N HIS A 109 0.98 9.58 1.96
CA HIS A 109 1.48 10.82 1.35
C HIS A 109 1.18 12.06 2.21
N ARG A 110 0.02 12.13 2.87
CA ARG A 110 -0.29 13.19 3.82
C ARG A 110 0.66 13.19 5.01
N PHE A 111 1.00 12.01 5.52
CA PHE A 111 1.96 11.87 6.62
C PHE A 111 3.36 12.31 6.17
N ALA A 112 3.85 11.78 5.07
CA ALA A 112 5.16 12.12 4.51
C ALA A 112 5.31 13.63 4.28
N HIS A 113 4.30 14.26 3.66
CA HIS A 113 4.29 15.69 3.38
C HIS A 113 4.30 16.54 4.66
N ARG A 114 3.47 16.21 5.67
CA ARG A 114 3.40 16.97 6.93
C ARG A 114 4.71 16.94 7.73
N HIS A 115 5.45 15.85 7.61
CA HIS A 115 6.69 15.63 8.36
C HIS A 115 7.96 15.85 7.55
N GLY A 116 7.85 16.21 6.27
CA GLY A 116 9.00 16.42 5.36
C GLY A 116 9.80 15.15 5.10
N ILE A 117 9.16 13.98 5.18
CA ILE A 117 9.80 12.67 5.03
C ILE A 117 9.72 12.22 3.56
N PRO A 118 10.81 11.69 2.97
CA PRO A 118 10.75 11.15 1.62
C PRO A 118 9.80 9.95 1.54
N ALA A 119 9.06 9.85 0.44
CA ALA A 119 8.14 8.75 0.18
C ALA A 119 8.57 7.93 -1.05
N VAL A 120 8.55 6.61 -0.91
CA VAL A 120 8.60 5.64 -2.02
C VAL A 120 7.21 5.04 -2.16
N HIS A 121 6.77 4.80 -3.40
CA HIS A 121 5.46 4.22 -3.66
C HIS A 121 5.56 2.97 -4.51
N THR A 122 5.13 1.83 -3.97
CA THR A 122 4.96 0.60 -4.75
C THR A 122 3.52 0.53 -5.25
N MET A 123 3.35 0.53 -6.57
CA MET A 123 2.05 0.40 -7.19
C MET A 123 1.72 -1.07 -7.45
N HIS A 124 0.57 -1.50 -6.94
CA HIS A 124 0.15 -2.90 -7.02
C HIS A 124 -0.97 -3.14 -8.03
N ASN A 125 -1.83 -2.14 -8.29
CA ASN A 125 -3.08 -2.36 -8.99
C ASN A 125 -3.23 -1.53 -10.27
N ARG A 126 -3.76 -2.19 -11.30
CA ARG A 126 -4.37 -1.57 -12.47
C ARG A 126 -5.78 -1.09 -12.11
N VAL A 127 -5.87 0.14 -11.54
CA VAL A 127 -7.12 0.71 -11.01
C VAL A 127 -8.21 0.78 -12.10
N ASP A 128 -7.83 1.09 -13.33
CA ASP A 128 -8.73 1.13 -14.49
C ASP A 128 -9.38 -0.23 -14.78
N VAL A 129 -8.55 -1.29 -14.84
CA VAL A 129 -9.01 -2.67 -15.11
C VAL A 129 -9.78 -3.23 -13.94
N GLY A 130 -9.28 -3.04 -12.71
CA GLY A 130 -9.91 -3.54 -11.50
C GLY A 130 -11.32 -3.00 -11.32
N ILE A 131 -11.53 -1.70 -11.52
CA ILE A 131 -12.86 -1.08 -11.40
C ILE A 131 -13.78 -1.53 -12.56
N ALA A 132 -13.25 -1.63 -13.78
CA ALA A 132 -14.03 -2.08 -14.93
C ALA A 132 -14.50 -3.54 -14.78
N ALA A 133 -13.71 -4.37 -14.10
CA ALA A 133 -14.09 -5.76 -13.83
C ALA A 133 -15.22 -5.90 -12.79
N VAL A 134 -15.36 -4.92 -11.90
CA VAL A 134 -16.33 -4.98 -10.79
C VAL A 134 -17.65 -4.28 -11.12
N THR A 135 -17.63 -3.25 -12.00
CA THR A 135 -18.82 -2.47 -12.31
C THR A 135 -18.84 -1.93 -13.74
N PRO A 136 -20.02 -1.97 -14.42
CA PRO A 136 -20.18 -1.30 -15.70
C PRO A 136 -20.11 0.23 -15.59
N LEU A 137 -20.33 0.78 -14.39
CA LEU A 137 -20.24 2.22 -14.09
C LEU A 137 -18.81 2.66 -13.78
N HIS A 138 -17.81 2.03 -14.39
CA HIS A 138 -16.38 2.28 -14.11
C HIS A 138 -15.98 3.75 -14.33
N ARG A 139 -16.50 4.44 -15.35
CA ARG A 139 -16.18 5.85 -15.64
C ARG A 139 -16.60 6.81 -14.52
N PRO A 140 -17.89 6.84 -14.08
CA PRO A 140 -18.27 7.69 -12.94
C PRO A 140 -17.56 7.30 -11.64
N VAL A 141 -17.29 6.01 -11.40
CA VAL A 141 -16.51 5.56 -10.22
C VAL A 141 -15.08 6.10 -10.26
N LEU A 142 -14.40 6.02 -11.40
CA LEU A 142 -13.07 6.62 -11.58
C LEU A 142 -13.09 8.13 -11.41
N GLY A 143 -14.14 8.81 -11.91
CA GLY A 143 -14.36 10.25 -11.71
C GLY A 143 -14.47 10.61 -10.23
N ALA A 144 -15.27 9.85 -9.47
CA ALA A 144 -15.42 10.02 -8.03
C ALA A 144 -14.12 9.75 -7.25
N LEU A 145 -13.37 8.70 -7.62
CA LEU A 145 -12.07 8.41 -7.04
C LEU A 145 -11.05 9.54 -7.30
N ASN A 146 -11.01 10.08 -8.50
CA ASN A 146 -10.15 11.22 -8.83
C ASN A 146 -10.54 12.47 -8.02
N LEU A 147 -11.84 12.73 -7.83
CA LEU A 147 -12.31 13.82 -6.99
C LEU A 147 -11.91 13.61 -5.52
N TRP A 148 -12.08 12.41 -5.00
CA TRP A 148 -11.66 12.05 -3.64
C TRP A 148 -10.17 12.22 -3.45
N ARG A 149 -9.34 11.69 -4.37
CA ARG A 149 -7.89 11.88 -4.38
C ARG A 149 -7.51 13.37 -4.33
N ARG A 150 -8.07 14.19 -5.24
CA ARG A 150 -7.78 15.64 -5.29
C ARG A 150 -8.15 16.34 -3.98
N THR A 151 -9.22 15.89 -3.33
CA THR A 151 -9.66 16.44 -2.05
C THR A 151 -8.74 16.00 -0.92
N ALA A 152 -8.41 14.72 -0.86
CA ALA A 152 -7.55 14.12 0.17
C ALA A 152 -6.11 14.64 0.10
N LEU A 153 -5.58 14.84 -1.12
CA LEU A 153 -4.21 15.31 -1.38
C LEU A 153 -4.14 16.79 -1.79
N ARG A 154 -5.16 17.59 -1.41
CA ARG A 154 -5.14 19.03 -1.70
C ARG A 154 -3.91 19.70 -1.09
N GLY A 155 -3.15 20.42 -1.92
CA GLY A 155 -1.91 21.10 -1.51
C GLY A 155 -0.70 20.16 -1.41
N ILE A 156 -0.84 18.92 -1.81
CA ILE A 156 0.23 17.92 -1.84
C ILE A 156 0.50 17.58 -3.30
N GLY A 157 1.62 18.08 -3.81
CA GLY A 157 2.10 17.87 -5.16
C GLY A 157 1.20 18.31 -6.31
N PRO A 158 1.66 18.10 -7.54
CA PRO A 158 0.91 18.41 -8.73
C PRO A 158 -0.33 17.52 -8.82
N GLN A 159 -1.44 18.15 -9.24
CA GLN A 159 -2.73 17.46 -9.39
C GLN A 159 -3.02 17.24 -10.88
N PRO A 160 -2.71 16.06 -11.44
CA PRO A 160 -2.98 15.75 -12.83
C PRO A 160 -4.45 15.97 -13.19
N ARG A 161 -4.69 16.53 -14.38
CA ARG A 161 -6.03 16.63 -14.95
C ARG A 161 -6.42 15.29 -15.55
N GLY A 162 -7.68 14.92 -15.44
CA GLY A 162 -8.21 13.65 -15.94
C GLY A 162 -9.13 12.99 -14.93
N ALA A 163 -9.88 12.00 -15.40
CA ALA A 163 -10.85 11.26 -14.61
C ALA A 163 -10.73 9.73 -14.81
N ASP A 164 -9.67 9.30 -15.52
CA ASP A 164 -9.37 7.89 -15.75
C ASP A 164 -8.42 7.31 -14.68
N GLY A 165 -8.13 6.01 -14.81
CA GLY A 165 -7.27 5.30 -13.85
C GLY A 165 -5.81 5.74 -13.90
N TRP A 166 -5.31 6.17 -15.05
CA TRP A 166 -3.92 6.62 -15.17
C TRP A 166 -3.71 8.00 -14.55
N ALA A 167 -4.64 8.94 -14.79
CA ALA A 167 -4.64 10.23 -14.11
C ALA A 167 -4.77 10.07 -12.58
N TYR A 168 -5.54 9.05 -12.14
CA TYR A 168 -5.64 8.71 -10.71
C TYR A 168 -4.28 8.28 -10.15
N LEU A 169 -3.65 7.28 -10.77
CA LEU A 169 -2.34 6.77 -10.33
C LEU A 169 -1.25 7.85 -10.38
N ALA A 170 -1.20 8.65 -11.47
CA ALA A 170 -0.27 9.76 -11.59
C ALA A 170 -0.43 10.77 -10.43
N GLY A 171 -1.66 11.06 -10.05
CA GLY A 171 -1.90 11.99 -8.94
C GLY A 171 -1.62 11.42 -7.56
N VAL A 172 -1.68 10.10 -7.39
CA VAL A 172 -1.24 9.45 -6.15
C VAL A 172 0.27 9.41 -6.06
N ALA A 173 0.98 9.12 -7.17
CA ALA A 173 2.43 9.06 -7.23
C ALA A 173 3.15 10.42 -7.14
N ALA A 174 2.43 11.52 -7.34
CA ALA A 174 2.99 12.84 -7.67
C ALA A 174 4.06 13.37 -6.71
N GLU A 175 4.00 13.04 -5.42
CA GLU A 175 4.96 13.45 -4.38
C GLU A 175 5.98 12.37 -4.02
N SER A 176 5.97 11.25 -4.73
CA SER A 176 6.93 10.17 -4.46
C SER A 176 8.32 10.55 -4.97
N ARG A 177 9.35 10.18 -4.23
CA ARG A 177 10.76 10.29 -4.67
C ARG A 177 11.13 9.18 -5.64
N ALA A 178 10.49 8.03 -5.49
CA ALA A 178 10.62 6.90 -6.38
C ALA A 178 9.29 6.14 -6.43
N VAL A 179 9.04 5.51 -7.57
CA VAL A 179 7.89 4.62 -7.77
C VAL A 179 8.41 3.27 -8.17
N THR A 180 7.86 2.21 -7.58
CA THR A 180 8.21 0.84 -7.90
C THR A 180 6.99 0.05 -8.35
N ALA A 181 7.22 -1.02 -9.09
CA ALA A 181 6.19 -1.95 -9.52
C ALA A 181 6.68 -3.40 -9.44
N PRO A 182 5.79 -4.39 -9.19
CA PRO A 182 6.20 -5.79 -9.03
C PRO A 182 6.52 -6.51 -10.35
N SER A 183 6.46 -5.83 -11.48
CA SER A 183 6.81 -6.42 -12.77
C SER A 183 7.24 -5.38 -13.79
N GLY A 184 8.16 -5.77 -14.70
CA GLY A 184 8.61 -4.91 -15.79
C GLY A 184 7.49 -4.57 -16.79
N HIS A 185 6.48 -5.42 -16.94
CA HIS A 185 5.31 -5.10 -17.76
C HIS A 185 4.52 -3.92 -17.15
N PHE A 186 4.25 -3.98 -15.85
CA PHE A 186 3.49 -2.93 -15.19
C PHE A 186 4.29 -1.63 -15.08
N ALA A 187 5.58 -1.69 -14.77
CA ALA A 187 6.48 -0.54 -14.76
C ALA A 187 6.43 0.23 -16.09
N ARG A 188 6.65 -0.46 -17.23
CA ARG A 188 6.54 0.15 -18.56
C ARG A 188 5.18 0.77 -18.83
N ARG A 189 4.09 0.16 -18.36
CA ARG A 189 2.74 0.73 -18.52
C ARG A 189 2.58 2.04 -17.73
N LEU A 190 3.08 2.09 -16.50
CA LEU A 190 3.06 3.31 -15.69
C LEU A 190 3.84 4.45 -16.36
N GLU A 191 5.02 4.16 -16.90
CA GLU A 191 5.85 5.13 -17.65
C GLU A 191 5.16 5.60 -18.93
N GLN A 192 4.67 4.67 -19.75
CA GLN A 192 3.98 4.98 -21.02
C GLN A 192 2.75 5.88 -20.85
N HIS A 193 2.06 5.75 -19.71
CA HIS A 193 0.90 6.58 -19.39
C HIS A 193 1.25 7.83 -18.55
N GLY A 194 2.53 8.11 -18.37
CA GLY A 194 3.00 9.32 -17.68
C GLY A 194 2.64 9.34 -16.19
N VAL A 195 2.49 8.16 -15.56
CA VAL A 195 2.24 8.07 -14.11
C VAL A 195 3.47 8.53 -13.34
N PHE A 196 4.63 8.07 -13.77
CA PHE A 196 5.93 8.51 -13.22
C PHE A 196 7.01 8.42 -14.32
N GLY A 197 8.08 9.21 -14.17
CA GLY A 197 9.10 9.33 -15.22
C GLY A 197 9.96 8.09 -15.40
N SER A 198 10.28 7.39 -14.31
CA SER A 198 11.01 6.11 -14.30
C SER A 198 10.49 5.26 -13.16
N VAL A 199 10.15 4.01 -13.43
CA VAL A 199 9.57 3.09 -12.44
C VAL A 199 10.49 1.90 -12.25
N ASP A 200 10.99 1.73 -11.04
CA ASP A 200 11.88 0.62 -10.69
C ASP A 200 11.10 -0.69 -10.53
N VAL A 201 11.68 -1.79 -10.99
CA VAL A 201 11.08 -3.11 -10.86
C VAL A 201 11.62 -3.79 -9.62
N ILE A 202 10.75 -4.00 -8.63
CA ILE A 202 11.04 -4.79 -7.44
C ILE A 202 10.06 -5.95 -7.39
N TRP A 203 10.54 -7.15 -7.73
CA TRP A 203 9.73 -8.36 -7.76
C TRP A 203 9.22 -8.72 -6.35
N ASN A 204 8.01 -9.25 -6.30
CA ASN A 204 7.53 -9.84 -5.04
C ASN A 204 8.42 -11.01 -4.66
N GLY A 205 8.85 -11.04 -3.40
CA GLY A 205 9.66 -12.11 -2.86
C GLY A 205 8.87 -13.41 -2.65
N ILE A 206 9.62 -14.49 -2.45
CA ILE A 206 9.10 -15.77 -1.97
C ILE A 206 9.71 -15.98 -0.59
N ASP A 207 8.95 -16.58 0.33
CA ASP A 207 9.44 -16.97 1.63
C ASP A 207 10.52 -18.06 1.47
N ASP A 208 11.72 -17.83 1.98
CA ASP A 208 12.83 -18.75 1.85
C ASP A 208 12.55 -20.10 2.53
N GLU A 209 11.84 -20.10 3.67
CA GLU A 209 11.49 -21.34 4.37
C GLU A 209 10.50 -22.19 3.55
N VAL A 210 9.50 -21.52 2.96
CA VAL A 210 8.55 -22.19 2.04
C VAL A 210 9.27 -22.71 0.81
N ARG A 211 10.19 -21.93 0.25
CA ARG A 211 11.00 -22.33 -0.90
C ARG A 211 11.85 -23.55 -0.58
N GLU A 212 12.55 -23.56 0.55
CA GLU A 212 13.38 -24.68 0.99
C GLU A 212 12.56 -25.94 1.24
N GLN A 213 11.39 -25.82 1.88
CA GLN A 213 10.46 -26.94 2.08
C GLN A 213 9.98 -27.54 0.76
N VAL A 214 9.62 -26.70 -0.22
CA VAL A 214 9.19 -27.17 -1.55
C VAL A 214 10.35 -27.83 -2.30
N LEU A 215 11.57 -27.31 -2.21
CA LEU A 215 12.74 -27.89 -2.86
C LEU A 215 13.19 -29.20 -2.20
N ALA A 216 13.00 -29.35 -0.88
CA ALA A 216 13.29 -30.57 -0.13
C ALA A 216 12.22 -31.65 -0.29
N ALA A 217 11.01 -31.29 -0.72
CA ALA A 217 9.96 -32.26 -1.03
C ALA A 217 10.35 -33.08 -2.26
N ALA A 218 10.31 -34.42 -2.15
CA ALA A 218 10.56 -35.30 -3.29
C ALA A 218 9.67 -34.89 -4.48
N PRO A 219 10.18 -34.94 -5.74
CA PRO A 219 9.37 -34.65 -6.89
C PRO A 219 8.15 -35.58 -6.88
N THR A 220 6.96 -35.00 -6.84
CA THR A 220 5.75 -35.76 -7.06
C THR A 220 5.85 -36.29 -8.49
N GLU A 221 5.94 -37.62 -8.66
CA GLU A 221 5.86 -38.27 -9.97
C GLU A 221 4.65 -37.65 -10.69
N ARG A 222 4.91 -36.96 -11.79
CA ARG A 222 3.82 -36.57 -12.68
C ARG A 222 3.19 -37.86 -13.19
N ALA A 223 1.99 -38.12 -12.74
CA ALA A 223 1.18 -39.17 -13.37
C ALA A 223 1.13 -38.92 -14.88
N PRO A 224 1.24 -39.95 -15.71
CA PRO A 224 1.28 -39.89 -17.15
C PRO A 224 0.01 -39.28 -17.77
#